data_330fd74c566462990f524e7cd88641f2
#
_entry.id   330fd74c566462990f524e7cd88641f2
#
_cell.length_a   1.000
_cell.length_b   1.000
_cell.length_c   1.000
_cell.angle_alpha   90.00
_cell.angle_beta   90.00
_cell.angle_gamma   90.00
#
_symmetry.space_group_name_H-M   'P 1'
#
loop_
_entity.id
_entity.type
_entity.pdbx_description
1 polymer ?
#
loop_
_entity_poly.entity_id
_entity_poly.type
_entity_poly.pdbx_seq_one_letter_code
_entity_poly.pdbx_strand_id
1 'polypeptide(L)'
;MAFPGTTLFELSQELKKINRVPHSVLGSTTIGATVIGGVANNAGGALCKRGSSYTEFAIYARVNEQGTLELIDHLGIRNLGETPEEILTRLEAGEFTDADLIDDGRVASDNDYINRIRTLDADVPNRYNADPKRLYEASGSAGKVACFAVRVDTFQAPKKKQVFILGTNDPDHFVTMRRDILGTFEHLPEMVEYMNRATFTAAEKYAKDVALAIKYLGTERLPKAYALKAKAEYLLNKISLLPKYLPDIFLYYASKLFPQHLPKRLLEYRDTYEHLLILVTADEAIDEARRFLENDWGRTDGVGFFECSEREQEAALLHRFSAAGAGIRYQNLHQRTTEEVLSLDVALLSSDPEWIEDLPEELTRDMVLDLSYGHYLCHVFHNVYVFRKGTNMETIKTLMLERLTSRGAKFPAEHNVG
;
A
#
# COMPACT_ATOMS: atom_id res chain seq x y z
N MET A 1 15.81 -14.96 3.60
CA MET A 1 16.04 -15.02 2.15
C MET A 1 14.75 -15.37 1.43
N ALA A 2 14.54 -14.85 0.22
CA ALA A 2 13.36 -15.15 -0.60
C ALA A 2 13.76 -15.46 -2.04
N PHE A 3 13.11 -16.47 -2.62
CA PHE A 3 13.29 -16.91 -4.00
C PHE A 3 12.17 -16.41 -4.92
N PRO A 4 12.29 -16.52 -6.25
CA PRO A 4 11.24 -16.21 -7.19
C PRO A 4 9.95 -16.99 -6.87
N GLY A 5 8.83 -16.26 -6.87
CA GLY A 5 7.53 -16.84 -6.51
C GLY A 5 7.19 -16.83 -5.02
N THR A 6 8.18 -16.64 -4.12
CA THR A 6 7.89 -16.47 -2.69
C THR A 6 6.97 -15.28 -2.48
N THR A 7 5.76 -15.52 -2.00
CA THR A 7 4.79 -14.46 -1.72
C THR A 7 5.06 -13.78 -0.37
N LEU A 8 4.66 -12.53 -0.24
CA LEU A 8 4.70 -11.83 1.05
C LEU A 8 3.81 -12.52 2.10
N PHE A 9 2.77 -13.19 1.66
CA PHE A 9 1.92 -13.99 2.54
C PHE A 9 2.69 -15.17 3.14
N GLU A 10 3.36 -15.97 2.29
CA GLU A 10 4.19 -17.10 2.73
C GLU A 10 5.31 -16.63 3.67
N LEU A 11 6.03 -15.55 3.29
CA LEU A 11 7.05 -14.95 4.15
C LEU A 11 6.46 -14.57 5.53
N SER A 12 5.30 -13.95 5.56
CA SER A 12 4.64 -13.56 6.82
C SER A 12 4.28 -14.77 7.69
N GLN A 13 3.84 -15.89 7.07
CA GLN A 13 3.51 -17.12 7.81
C GLN A 13 4.76 -17.77 8.42
N GLU A 14 5.87 -17.81 7.67
CA GLU A 14 7.13 -18.36 8.18
C GLU A 14 7.70 -17.49 9.32
N LEU A 15 7.70 -16.17 9.15
CA LEU A 15 8.19 -15.24 10.16
C LEU A 15 7.36 -15.26 11.46
N LYS A 16 6.06 -15.50 11.35
CA LYS A 16 5.19 -15.63 12.52
C LYS A 16 5.61 -16.77 13.45
N LYS A 17 6.17 -17.87 12.90
CA LYS A 17 6.66 -19.00 13.71
C LYS A 17 7.81 -18.63 14.66
N ILE A 18 8.55 -17.59 14.32
CA ILE A 18 9.70 -17.06 15.10
C ILE A 18 9.42 -15.68 15.68
N ASN A 19 8.15 -15.29 15.78
CA ASN A 19 7.71 -14.00 16.33
C ASN A 19 8.33 -12.78 15.61
N ARG A 20 8.43 -12.85 14.27
CA ARG A 20 8.92 -11.75 13.44
C ARG A 20 7.90 -11.36 12.37
N VAL A 21 8.11 -10.19 11.78
CA VAL A 21 7.29 -9.64 10.70
C VAL A 21 8.17 -9.21 9.53
N PRO A 22 7.64 -9.18 8.30
CA PRO A 22 8.39 -8.74 7.13
C PRO A 22 8.69 -7.24 7.18
N HIS A 23 9.62 -6.81 6.32
CA HIS A 23 10.06 -5.42 6.19
C HIS A 23 8.96 -4.47 5.69
N SER A 24 7.98 -4.96 4.97
CA SER A 24 6.85 -4.15 4.47
C SER A 24 5.53 -4.91 4.55
N VAL A 25 4.43 -4.17 4.56
CA VAL A 25 3.07 -4.67 4.38
C VAL A 25 2.48 -3.94 3.19
N LEU A 26 2.44 -4.62 2.05
CA LEU A 26 1.84 -4.12 0.83
C LEU A 26 0.35 -4.47 0.80
N GLY A 27 -0.48 -3.59 0.24
CA GLY A 27 -1.91 -3.87 0.07
C GLY A 27 -2.18 -5.12 -0.77
N SER A 28 -1.28 -5.45 -1.70
CA SER A 28 -1.34 -6.65 -2.54
C SER A 28 -0.82 -7.93 -1.87
N THR A 29 -0.36 -7.88 -0.62
CA THR A 29 0.14 -9.06 0.12
C THR A 29 -0.85 -10.23 0.10
N THR A 30 -2.12 -9.93 0.26
CA THR A 30 -3.19 -10.95 0.30
C THR A 30 -3.63 -11.46 -1.08
N ILE A 31 -3.18 -10.85 -2.15
CA ILE A 31 -3.52 -11.24 -3.54
C ILE A 31 -2.35 -11.83 -4.32
N GLY A 32 -1.25 -12.14 -3.65
CA GLY A 32 -0.14 -12.89 -4.22
C GLY A 32 1.08 -12.05 -4.63
N ALA A 33 1.23 -10.83 -4.11
CA ALA A 33 2.47 -10.05 -4.31
C ALA A 33 3.68 -10.84 -3.79
N THR A 34 4.76 -10.87 -4.58
CA THR A 34 5.98 -11.57 -4.24
C THR A 34 7.01 -10.65 -3.59
N VAL A 35 7.91 -11.22 -2.80
CA VAL A 35 8.99 -10.48 -2.14
C VAL A 35 9.90 -9.82 -3.19
N ILE A 36 10.38 -10.60 -4.16
CA ILE A 36 11.24 -10.09 -5.25
C ILE A 36 10.51 -9.05 -6.10
N GLY A 37 9.21 -9.25 -6.37
CA GLY A 37 8.40 -8.24 -7.07
C GLY A 37 8.32 -6.92 -6.32
N GLY A 38 8.18 -6.97 -4.99
CA GLY A 38 8.25 -5.79 -4.14
C GLY A 38 9.60 -5.07 -4.21
N VAL A 39 10.70 -5.82 -4.14
CA VAL A 39 12.07 -5.29 -4.25
C VAL A 39 12.30 -4.70 -5.63
N ALA A 40 11.99 -5.43 -6.70
CA ALA A 40 12.18 -4.95 -8.07
C ALA A 40 11.37 -3.69 -8.40
N ASN A 41 10.26 -3.48 -7.70
CA ASN A 41 9.42 -2.29 -7.84
C ASN A 41 9.71 -1.20 -6.79
N ASN A 42 10.66 -1.39 -5.88
CA ASN A 42 10.84 -0.52 -4.71
C ASN A 42 9.51 -0.18 -4.02
N ALA A 43 8.63 -1.18 -3.96
CA ALA A 43 7.28 -0.98 -3.48
C ALA A 43 7.27 -0.47 -2.04
N GLY A 44 6.51 0.57 -1.79
CA GLY A 44 6.23 1.04 -0.45
C GLY A 44 5.23 0.15 0.28
N GLY A 45 4.69 0.65 1.38
CA GLY A 45 3.66 -0.04 2.14
C GLY A 45 3.14 0.84 3.26
N ALA A 46 2.17 0.35 4.00
CA ALA A 46 1.47 1.12 5.02
C ALA A 46 2.31 1.44 6.28
N LEU A 47 3.50 0.82 6.45
CA LEU A 47 4.27 0.94 7.68
C LEU A 47 5.04 2.26 7.76
N CYS A 48 4.77 3.05 8.81
CA CYS A 48 5.38 4.37 9.02
C CYS A 48 6.86 4.32 9.39
N LYS A 49 7.32 3.20 9.95
CA LYS A 49 8.71 3.03 10.41
C LYS A 49 9.64 2.48 9.33
N ARG A 50 9.13 2.18 8.16
CA ARG A 50 9.87 1.44 7.12
C ARG A 50 9.62 2.06 5.76
N GLY A 51 10.68 2.18 5.00
CA GLY A 51 10.66 2.69 3.64
C GLY A 51 10.17 1.67 2.61
N SER A 52 10.68 1.82 1.42
CA SER A 52 10.42 0.88 0.33
C SER A 52 11.00 -0.51 0.61
N SER A 53 10.53 -1.51 -0.13
CA SER A 53 11.09 -2.86 -0.17
C SER A 53 12.48 -2.81 -0.81
N TYR A 54 13.49 -2.51 -0.02
CA TYR A 54 14.87 -2.26 -0.45
C TYR A 54 15.83 -3.31 0.09
N THR A 55 16.80 -3.69 -0.71
CA THR A 55 17.95 -4.50 -0.27
C THR A 55 19.12 -4.33 -1.23
N GLU A 56 20.32 -4.40 -0.69
CA GLU A 56 21.59 -4.44 -1.43
C GLU A 56 22.13 -5.87 -1.59
N PHE A 57 21.35 -6.86 -1.14
CA PHE A 57 21.72 -8.27 -1.22
C PHE A 57 20.82 -9.00 -2.20
N ALA A 58 21.36 -9.27 -3.39
CA ALA A 58 20.66 -10.00 -4.44
C ALA A 58 21.62 -10.88 -5.26
N ILE A 59 21.09 -11.95 -5.82
CA ILE A 59 21.71 -12.68 -6.92
C ILE A 59 20.79 -12.58 -8.13
N TYR A 60 21.33 -12.11 -9.25
CA TYR A 60 20.53 -11.81 -10.44
C TYR A 60 21.36 -11.95 -11.72
N ALA A 61 20.70 -12.19 -12.83
CA ALA A 61 21.31 -12.13 -14.16
C ALA A 61 20.90 -10.85 -14.88
N ARG A 62 21.83 -10.29 -15.64
CA ARG A 62 21.59 -9.15 -16.52
C ARG A 62 22.33 -9.36 -17.85
N VAL A 63 21.90 -8.63 -18.88
CA VAL A 63 22.67 -8.47 -20.10
C VAL A 63 23.56 -7.24 -19.94
N ASN A 64 24.87 -7.43 -20.05
CA ASN A 64 25.85 -6.33 -19.95
C ASN A 64 25.88 -5.48 -21.22
N GLU A 65 26.70 -4.42 -21.22
CA GLU A 65 26.85 -3.49 -22.36
C GLU A 65 27.34 -4.17 -23.64
N GLN A 66 28.03 -5.29 -23.53
CA GLN A 66 28.52 -6.10 -24.67
C GLN A 66 27.47 -7.08 -25.20
N GLY A 67 26.25 -7.10 -24.62
CA GLY A 67 25.18 -8.03 -24.98
C GLY A 67 25.35 -9.44 -24.42
N THR A 68 26.28 -9.64 -23.47
CA THR A 68 26.51 -10.95 -22.83
C THR A 68 25.70 -11.09 -21.56
N LEU A 69 25.12 -12.27 -21.37
CA LEU A 69 24.44 -12.63 -20.12
C LEU A 69 25.49 -12.91 -19.04
N GLU A 70 25.34 -12.26 -17.89
CA GLU A 70 26.20 -12.46 -16.72
C GLU A 70 25.35 -12.67 -15.46
N LEU A 71 25.84 -13.55 -14.57
CA LEU A 71 25.29 -13.70 -13.22
C LEU A 71 26.08 -12.81 -12.25
N ILE A 72 25.37 -12.01 -11.50
CA ILE A 72 25.94 -11.16 -10.45
C ILE A 72 25.52 -11.75 -9.10
N ASP A 73 26.49 -12.17 -8.31
CA ASP A 73 26.27 -12.66 -6.95
C ASP A 73 26.71 -11.61 -5.93
N HIS A 74 25.76 -10.84 -5.47
CA HIS A 74 25.90 -9.91 -4.35
C HIS A 74 24.98 -10.31 -3.17
N LEU A 75 24.61 -11.60 -3.09
CA LEU A 75 23.73 -12.09 -2.01
C LEU A 75 24.41 -12.03 -0.62
N GLY A 76 25.74 -11.91 -0.59
CA GLY A 76 26.52 -11.82 0.64
C GLY A 76 26.60 -13.15 1.40
N ILE A 77 26.73 -14.26 0.65
CA ILE A 77 26.95 -15.61 1.21
C ILE A 77 28.21 -16.18 0.59
N ARG A 78 29.15 -16.64 1.42
CA ARG A 78 30.40 -17.28 0.97
C ARG A 78 30.17 -18.73 0.58
N ASN A 79 31.11 -19.26 -0.20
CA ASN A 79 31.23 -20.70 -0.46
C ASN A 79 30.06 -21.33 -1.23
N LEU A 80 29.28 -20.55 -1.97
CA LEU A 80 28.20 -21.07 -2.80
C LEU A 80 28.68 -21.79 -4.08
N GLY A 81 29.92 -21.56 -4.53
CA GLY A 81 30.49 -22.15 -5.74
C GLY A 81 31.25 -21.15 -6.61
N GLU A 82 31.80 -21.63 -7.73
CA GLU A 82 32.54 -20.81 -8.69
C GLU A 82 31.76 -20.59 -10.00
N THR A 83 30.84 -21.50 -10.32
CA THR A 83 30.01 -21.40 -11.54
C THR A 83 28.57 -21.00 -11.19
N PRO A 84 27.85 -20.36 -12.13
CA PRO A 84 26.43 -20.02 -11.93
C PRO A 84 25.57 -21.19 -11.49
N GLU A 85 25.80 -22.37 -12.09
CA GLU A 85 25.07 -23.60 -11.81
C GLU A 85 25.33 -24.12 -10.38
N GLU A 86 26.58 -24.08 -9.93
CA GLU A 86 26.95 -24.46 -8.55
C GLU A 86 26.32 -23.52 -7.54
N ILE A 87 26.47 -22.20 -7.78
CA ILE A 87 25.95 -21.16 -6.89
C ILE A 87 24.44 -21.33 -6.71
N LEU A 88 23.71 -21.40 -7.82
CA LEU A 88 22.24 -21.52 -7.77
C LEU A 88 21.80 -22.85 -7.16
N THR A 89 22.47 -23.95 -7.47
CA THR A 89 22.15 -25.28 -6.92
C THR A 89 22.35 -25.33 -5.40
N ARG A 90 23.48 -24.84 -4.90
CA ARG A 90 23.76 -24.82 -3.45
C ARG A 90 22.85 -23.86 -2.70
N LEU A 91 22.56 -22.71 -3.32
CA LEU A 91 21.62 -21.74 -2.77
C LEU A 91 20.21 -22.36 -2.62
N GLU A 92 19.71 -23.05 -3.64
CA GLU A 92 18.41 -23.72 -3.60
C GLU A 92 18.38 -24.87 -2.59
N ALA A 93 19.49 -25.61 -2.47
CA ALA A 93 19.64 -26.68 -1.47
C ALA A 93 19.79 -26.17 -0.03
N GLY A 94 20.04 -24.85 0.16
CA GLY A 94 20.29 -24.27 1.48
C GLY A 94 21.64 -24.68 2.07
N GLU A 95 22.64 -24.96 1.23
CA GLU A 95 23.98 -25.39 1.64
C GLU A 95 24.86 -24.23 2.12
N PHE A 96 24.38 -23.51 3.13
CA PHE A 96 25.08 -22.42 3.80
C PHE A 96 24.58 -22.27 5.25
N THR A 97 25.38 -21.61 6.08
CA THR A 97 25.10 -21.37 7.48
C THR A 97 25.24 -19.86 7.81
N ASP A 98 24.90 -19.45 9.01
CA ASP A 98 25.09 -18.09 9.47
C ASP A 98 26.57 -17.66 9.44
N ALA A 99 27.51 -18.59 9.56
CA ALA A 99 28.96 -18.32 9.48
C ALA A 99 29.42 -17.95 8.06
N ASP A 100 28.63 -18.30 7.05
CA ASP A 100 28.91 -17.99 5.64
C ASP A 100 28.40 -16.58 5.25
N LEU A 101 27.62 -15.92 6.11
CA LEU A 101 27.11 -14.58 5.85
C LEU A 101 28.21 -13.54 5.91
N ILE A 102 28.21 -12.65 4.91
CA ILE A 102 29.16 -11.52 4.85
C ILE A 102 28.49 -10.30 5.48
N ASP A 103 29.23 -9.66 6.39
CA ASP A 103 28.94 -8.33 6.90
C ASP A 103 29.98 -7.36 6.29
N ASP A 104 29.55 -6.63 5.27
CA ASP A 104 30.40 -5.70 4.51
C ASP A 104 29.83 -4.27 4.48
N GLY A 105 28.89 -4.00 5.37
CA GLY A 105 28.23 -2.70 5.51
C GLY A 105 27.04 -2.48 4.58
N ARG A 106 26.74 -3.41 3.67
CA ARG A 106 25.51 -3.37 2.87
C ARG A 106 24.28 -3.60 3.74
N VAL A 107 23.14 -3.12 3.29
CA VAL A 107 21.90 -3.14 4.04
C VAL A 107 20.81 -3.97 3.35
N ALA A 108 19.98 -4.62 4.13
CA ALA A 108 18.87 -5.47 3.69
C ALA A 108 17.49 -4.80 3.89
N SER A 109 17.49 -3.49 4.16
CA SER A 109 16.29 -2.65 4.29
C SER A 109 16.65 -1.17 4.15
N ASP A 110 15.66 -0.31 3.96
CA ASP A 110 15.82 1.16 4.01
C ASP A 110 15.89 1.62 5.47
N ASN A 111 17.05 1.46 6.11
CA ASN A 111 17.26 1.69 7.53
C ASN A 111 17.33 3.18 7.92
N ASP A 112 17.42 4.10 6.95
CA ASP A 112 17.42 5.55 7.19
C ASP A 112 16.01 6.17 7.07
N TYR A 113 15.00 5.38 6.77
CA TYR A 113 13.67 5.89 6.49
C TYR A 113 13.03 6.65 7.66
N ILE A 114 13.28 6.23 8.91
CA ILE A 114 12.75 6.91 10.10
C ILE A 114 13.25 8.36 10.19
N ASN A 115 14.51 8.60 9.89
CA ASN A 115 15.07 9.96 9.87
C ASN A 115 14.45 10.79 8.73
N ARG A 116 14.29 10.15 7.57
CA ARG A 116 13.74 10.81 6.38
C ARG A 116 12.28 11.22 6.54
N ILE A 117 11.42 10.35 7.09
CA ILE A 117 10.01 10.68 7.31
C ILE A 117 9.83 11.80 8.35
N ARG A 118 10.75 11.95 9.29
CA ARG A 118 10.76 13.00 10.30
C ARG A 118 11.26 14.34 9.74
N THR A 119 11.86 14.39 8.55
CA THR A 119 12.30 15.62 7.92
C THR A 119 11.12 16.30 7.23
N LEU A 120 10.30 17.00 8.02
CA LEU A 120 9.01 17.54 7.63
C LEU A 120 9.08 18.64 6.55
N ASP A 121 10.15 19.41 6.54
CA ASP A 121 10.30 20.59 5.66
C ASP A 121 11.18 20.26 4.44
N ALA A 122 11.33 18.99 4.08
CA ALA A 122 12.08 18.57 2.91
C ALA A 122 11.29 18.80 1.61
N ASP A 123 11.92 19.42 0.62
CA ASP A 123 11.38 19.65 -0.73
C ASP A 123 11.52 18.39 -1.62
N VAL A 124 11.34 17.22 -1.01
CA VAL A 124 11.32 15.92 -1.68
C VAL A 124 10.28 15.02 -1.02
N PRO A 125 9.66 14.10 -1.77
CA PRO A 125 8.81 13.09 -1.16
C PRO A 125 9.60 12.17 -0.22
N ASN A 126 8.94 11.72 0.84
CA ASN A 126 9.56 10.80 1.79
C ASN A 126 9.90 9.44 1.16
N ARG A 127 9.07 9.01 0.20
CA ARG A 127 9.18 7.70 -0.44
C ARG A 127 8.48 7.71 -1.80
N TYR A 128 9.15 7.18 -2.82
CA TYR A 128 8.58 6.86 -4.12
C TYR A 128 9.48 5.83 -4.84
N ASN A 129 8.90 5.07 -5.76
CA ASN A 129 9.57 3.92 -6.39
C ASN A 129 10.86 4.26 -7.11
N ALA A 130 10.86 5.34 -7.88
CA ALA A 130 12.01 5.76 -8.69
C ALA A 130 12.96 6.70 -7.95
N ASP A 131 13.03 6.66 -6.61
CA ASP A 131 13.99 7.44 -5.84
C ASP A 131 15.42 7.03 -6.19
N PRO A 132 16.22 7.90 -6.83
CA PRO A 132 17.59 7.57 -7.27
C PRO A 132 18.49 7.08 -6.11
N LYS A 133 18.20 7.47 -4.89
CA LYS A 133 18.94 7.05 -3.68
C LYS A 133 18.58 5.64 -3.22
N ARG A 134 17.54 5.04 -3.80
CA ARG A 134 17.03 3.71 -3.47
C ARG A 134 16.99 2.76 -4.67
N LEU A 135 17.63 3.16 -5.78
CA LEU A 135 17.87 2.27 -6.92
C LEU A 135 19.21 1.59 -6.73
N TYR A 136 19.17 0.27 -6.54
CA TYR A 136 20.39 -0.52 -6.35
C TYR A 136 20.19 -1.92 -6.91
N GLU A 137 20.81 -2.24 -8.02
CA GLU A 137 20.79 -3.59 -8.64
C GLU A 137 19.38 -4.15 -8.81
N ALA A 138 18.96 -5.11 -7.95
CA ALA A 138 17.62 -5.68 -7.97
C ALA A 138 16.56 -4.70 -7.45
N SER A 139 16.93 -3.82 -6.50
CA SER A 139 16.01 -2.83 -5.92
C SER A 139 15.67 -1.73 -6.92
N GLY A 140 14.39 -1.62 -7.27
CA GLY A 140 13.89 -0.68 -8.27
C GLY A 140 14.30 -1.03 -9.72
N SER A 141 14.69 -2.27 -10.00
CA SER A 141 15.12 -2.71 -11.34
C SER A 141 13.99 -2.73 -12.37
N ALA A 142 12.73 -2.72 -11.94
CA ALA A 142 11.56 -2.67 -12.81
C ALA A 142 11.57 -3.73 -13.94
N GLY A 143 12.08 -4.92 -13.65
CA GLY A 143 12.16 -6.02 -14.61
C GLY A 143 13.35 -6.00 -15.56
N LYS A 144 14.31 -5.11 -15.37
CA LYS A 144 15.56 -5.04 -16.20
C LYS A 144 16.56 -6.15 -15.88
N VAL A 145 16.33 -6.91 -14.81
CA VAL A 145 17.18 -8.02 -14.38
C VAL A 145 16.32 -9.25 -14.09
N ALA A 146 16.91 -10.45 -14.20
CA ALA A 146 16.30 -11.70 -13.75
C ALA A 146 16.84 -12.01 -12.34
N CYS A 147 16.06 -11.72 -11.31
CA CYS A 147 16.46 -11.92 -9.93
C CYS A 147 16.16 -13.35 -9.46
N PHE A 148 17.16 -14.04 -8.88
CA PHE A 148 17.07 -15.43 -8.41
C PHE A 148 16.89 -15.54 -6.89
N ALA A 149 17.47 -14.63 -6.12
CA ALA A 149 17.22 -14.54 -4.68
C ALA A 149 17.53 -13.14 -4.15
N VAL A 150 16.89 -12.79 -3.04
CA VAL A 150 17.18 -11.59 -2.25
C VAL A 150 17.26 -11.93 -0.76
N ARG A 151 18.10 -11.18 -0.01
CA ARG A 151 18.04 -11.15 1.45
C ARG A 151 17.34 -9.85 1.86
N VAL A 152 16.42 -9.95 2.79
CA VAL A 152 15.69 -8.80 3.33
C VAL A 152 15.65 -8.89 4.85
N ASP A 153 15.69 -7.75 5.52
CA ASP A 153 15.52 -7.68 6.96
C ASP A 153 14.13 -8.12 7.39
N THR A 154 14.08 -8.62 8.62
CA THR A 154 12.84 -8.91 9.31
C THR A 154 12.87 -8.22 10.67
N PHE A 155 11.69 -7.98 11.25
CA PHE A 155 11.58 -7.16 12.45
C PHE A 155 10.82 -7.90 13.54
N GLN A 156 11.03 -7.49 14.80
CA GLN A 156 10.28 -8.05 15.91
C GLN A 156 8.79 -7.79 15.72
N ALA A 157 7.99 -8.83 15.91
CA ALA A 157 6.54 -8.66 15.91
C ALA A 157 6.11 -7.85 17.16
N PRO A 158 5.20 -6.88 17.01
CA PRO A 158 4.69 -6.14 18.15
C PRO A 158 3.91 -7.07 19.09
N LYS A 159 4.04 -6.87 20.40
CA LYS A 159 3.36 -7.66 21.43
C LYS A 159 1.89 -7.28 21.55
N LYS A 160 1.60 -6.00 21.39
CA LYS A 160 0.25 -5.43 21.49
C LYS A 160 0.04 -4.41 20.37
N LYS A 161 -1.19 -4.35 19.85
CA LYS A 161 -1.60 -3.31 18.89
C LYS A 161 -2.89 -2.67 19.37
N GLN A 162 -3.04 -1.38 19.03
CA GLN A 162 -4.26 -0.63 19.26
C GLN A 162 -4.55 0.24 18.04
N VAL A 163 -5.82 0.34 17.68
CA VAL A 163 -6.30 1.20 16.60
C VAL A 163 -7.15 2.31 17.19
N PHE A 164 -6.91 3.52 16.72
CA PHE A 164 -7.75 4.68 16.97
C PHE A 164 -8.31 5.19 15.64
N ILE A 165 -9.55 5.64 15.67
CA ILE A 165 -10.17 6.35 14.54
C ILE A 165 -10.21 7.82 14.89
N LEU A 166 -9.74 8.65 13.96
CA LEU A 166 -9.78 10.10 14.07
C LEU A 166 -10.62 10.67 12.94
N GLY A 167 -11.30 11.77 13.21
CA GLY A 167 -12.13 12.46 12.22
C GLY A 167 -12.07 13.97 12.36
N THR A 168 -12.14 14.64 11.21
CA THR A 168 -12.27 16.09 11.12
C THR A 168 -12.96 16.51 9.83
N ASN A 169 -13.52 17.74 9.83
CA ASN A 169 -14.02 18.39 8.61
C ASN A 169 -13.06 19.49 8.11
N ASP A 170 -11.99 19.76 8.87
CA ASP A 170 -10.95 20.70 8.51
C ASP A 170 -9.63 19.96 8.29
N PRO A 171 -9.12 19.88 7.04
CA PRO A 171 -7.89 19.15 6.72
C PRO A 171 -6.64 19.70 7.41
N ASP A 172 -6.62 20.99 7.82
CA ASP A 172 -5.48 21.62 8.48
C ASP A 172 -5.22 21.03 9.88
N HIS A 173 -6.25 20.47 10.52
CA HIS A 173 -6.08 19.72 11.76
C HIS A 173 -5.13 18.53 11.56
N PHE A 174 -5.22 17.82 10.43
CA PHE A 174 -4.33 16.72 10.15
C PHE A 174 -2.91 17.16 9.79
N VAL A 175 -2.73 18.34 9.16
CA VAL A 175 -1.39 18.93 8.94
C VAL A 175 -0.69 19.12 10.28
N THR A 176 -1.37 19.74 11.25
CA THR A 176 -0.85 19.96 12.61
C THR A 176 -0.52 18.61 13.28
N MET A 177 -1.46 17.68 13.27
CA MET A 177 -1.27 16.35 13.86
C MET A 177 -0.07 15.58 13.25
N ARG A 178 0.13 15.65 11.92
CA ARG A 178 1.27 15.03 11.26
C ARG A 178 2.59 15.61 11.78
N ARG A 179 2.67 16.95 11.91
CA ARG A 179 3.86 17.61 12.45
C ARG A 179 4.12 17.23 13.90
N ASP A 180 3.07 17.14 14.71
CA ASP A 180 3.18 16.71 16.11
C ASP A 180 3.67 15.26 16.21
N ILE A 181 3.05 14.33 15.52
CA ILE A 181 3.44 12.91 15.56
C ILE A 181 4.89 12.73 15.07
N LEU A 182 5.24 13.28 13.91
CA LEU A 182 6.57 13.08 13.35
C LEU A 182 7.67 13.84 14.07
N GLY A 183 7.32 15.00 14.67
CA GLY A 183 8.25 15.88 15.37
C GLY A 183 8.46 15.54 16.84
N THR A 184 7.43 15.02 17.53
CA THR A 184 7.48 14.89 19.00
C THR A 184 7.39 13.47 19.53
N PHE A 185 6.76 12.54 18.80
CA PHE A 185 6.61 11.17 19.29
C PHE A 185 7.97 10.47 19.35
N GLU A 186 8.28 9.87 20.50
CA GLU A 186 9.42 8.99 20.65
C GLU A 186 9.21 7.71 19.84
N HIS A 187 8.01 7.14 19.93
CA HIS A 187 7.63 5.90 19.29
C HIS A 187 6.60 6.15 18.17
N LEU A 188 7.06 6.12 16.93
CA LEU A 188 6.16 6.31 15.78
C LEU A 188 5.07 5.22 15.73
N PRO A 189 3.87 5.55 15.23
CA PRO A 189 2.83 4.57 14.93
C PRO A 189 3.31 3.49 13.96
N GLU A 190 2.61 2.35 13.91
CA GLU A 190 2.83 1.34 12.88
C GLU A 190 2.32 1.80 11.52
N MET A 191 1.08 2.33 11.48
CA MET A 191 0.42 2.82 10.27
C MET A 191 -0.46 4.02 10.59
N VAL A 192 -0.58 4.95 9.65
CA VAL A 192 -1.59 6.01 9.68
C VAL A 192 -2.21 6.12 8.28
N GLU A 193 -3.43 5.60 8.17
CA GLU A 193 -4.13 5.44 6.91
C GLU A 193 -5.27 6.44 6.78
N TYR A 194 -5.22 7.23 5.73
CA TYR A 194 -6.25 8.20 5.40
C TYR A 194 -7.32 7.63 4.50
N MET A 195 -8.55 8.09 4.69
CA MET A 195 -9.67 7.95 3.74
C MET A 195 -10.57 9.18 3.82
N ASN A 196 -10.98 9.74 2.67
CA ASN A 196 -12.10 10.69 2.66
C ASN A 196 -13.44 9.93 2.80
N ARG A 197 -14.50 10.66 3.16
CA ARG A 197 -15.87 10.12 3.32
C ARG A 197 -16.35 9.39 2.06
N ALA A 198 -16.03 9.92 0.89
CA ALA A 198 -16.41 9.30 -0.39
C ALA A 198 -15.80 7.92 -0.55
N THR A 199 -14.50 7.76 -0.23
CA THR A 199 -13.80 6.46 -0.23
C THR A 199 -14.43 5.49 0.77
N PHE A 200 -14.69 5.95 1.99
CA PHE A 200 -15.31 5.12 3.02
C PHE A 200 -16.68 4.61 2.54
N THR A 201 -17.51 5.50 2.02
CA THR A 201 -18.86 5.17 1.51
C THR A 201 -18.80 4.25 0.28
N ALA A 202 -17.85 4.48 -0.63
CA ALA A 202 -17.67 3.63 -1.79
C ALA A 202 -17.22 2.22 -1.38
N ALA A 203 -16.28 2.10 -0.44
CA ALA A 203 -15.83 0.82 0.08
C ALA A 203 -16.97 0.04 0.76
N GLU A 204 -17.77 0.71 1.61
CA GLU A 204 -18.94 0.10 2.26
C GLU A 204 -19.92 -0.47 1.24
N LYS A 205 -20.17 0.28 0.16
CA LYS A 205 -21.20 -0.05 -0.82
C LYS A 205 -20.72 -1.01 -1.90
N TYR A 206 -19.50 -0.84 -2.40
CA TYR A 206 -19.01 -1.51 -3.61
C TYR A 206 -17.95 -2.57 -3.34
N ALA A 207 -17.39 -2.64 -2.12
CA ALA A 207 -16.38 -3.62 -1.74
C ALA A 207 -16.80 -4.52 -0.55
N LYS A 208 -18.08 -4.52 -0.20
CA LYS A 208 -18.63 -5.33 0.90
C LYS A 208 -18.39 -6.83 0.71
N ASP A 209 -18.52 -7.33 -0.51
CA ASP A 209 -18.26 -8.73 -0.83
C ASP A 209 -16.79 -9.12 -0.59
N VAL A 210 -15.85 -8.21 -0.88
CA VAL A 210 -14.41 -8.42 -0.59
C VAL A 210 -14.18 -8.50 0.92
N ALA A 211 -14.75 -7.57 1.68
CA ALA A 211 -14.67 -7.57 3.14
C ALA A 211 -15.26 -8.87 3.74
N LEU A 212 -16.41 -9.30 3.26
CA LEU A 212 -17.04 -10.56 3.69
C LEU A 212 -16.22 -11.78 3.29
N ALA A 213 -15.67 -11.79 2.06
CA ALA A 213 -14.81 -12.88 1.59
C ALA A 213 -13.56 -13.03 2.48
N ILE A 214 -12.88 -11.93 2.80
CA ILE A 214 -11.72 -11.98 3.71
C ILE A 214 -12.13 -12.48 5.09
N LYS A 215 -13.21 -11.96 5.63
CA LYS A 215 -13.68 -12.32 6.97
C LYS A 215 -14.05 -13.79 7.11
N TYR A 216 -14.70 -14.38 6.10
CA TYR A 216 -15.25 -15.74 6.21
C TYR A 216 -14.38 -16.81 5.53
N LEU A 217 -13.62 -16.45 4.48
CA LEU A 217 -12.74 -17.39 3.76
C LEU A 217 -11.29 -17.31 4.25
N GLY A 218 -10.92 -16.22 4.90
CA GLY A 218 -9.53 -15.91 5.24
C GLY A 218 -8.72 -15.47 4.03
N THR A 219 -7.57 -14.85 4.29
CA THR A 219 -6.66 -14.33 3.25
C THR A 219 -6.02 -15.43 2.41
N GLU A 220 -5.84 -16.65 2.96
CA GLU A 220 -5.22 -17.79 2.27
C GLU A 220 -5.99 -18.25 1.03
N ARG A 221 -7.30 -18.11 1.05
CA ARG A 221 -8.17 -18.58 -0.05
C ARG A 221 -8.47 -17.50 -1.09
N LEU A 222 -8.15 -16.26 -0.77
CA LEU A 222 -8.42 -15.12 -1.68
C LEU A 222 -7.77 -15.25 -3.06
N PRO A 223 -6.48 -15.62 -3.20
CA PRO A 223 -5.87 -15.78 -4.52
C PRO A 223 -6.62 -16.78 -5.39
N LYS A 224 -7.07 -17.91 -4.80
CA LYS A 224 -7.87 -18.92 -5.50
C LYS A 224 -9.26 -18.39 -5.87
N ALA A 225 -9.90 -17.62 -4.99
CA ALA A 225 -11.19 -17.02 -5.25
C ALA A 225 -11.11 -15.98 -6.38
N TYR A 226 -10.07 -15.13 -6.38
CA TYR A 226 -9.82 -14.19 -7.47
C TYR A 226 -9.49 -14.88 -8.79
N ALA A 227 -8.67 -15.92 -8.79
CA ALA A 227 -8.39 -16.70 -9.99
C ALA A 227 -9.66 -17.34 -10.59
N LEU A 228 -10.53 -17.89 -9.72
CA LEU A 228 -11.81 -18.43 -10.15
C LEU A 228 -12.74 -17.36 -10.72
N LYS A 229 -12.82 -16.20 -10.05
CA LYS A 229 -13.58 -15.02 -10.55
C LYS A 229 -13.07 -14.59 -11.91
N ALA A 230 -11.75 -14.42 -12.08
CA ALA A 230 -11.14 -13.99 -13.33
C ALA A 230 -11.42 -15.00 -14.47
N LYS A 231 -11.34 -16.30 -14.18
CA LYS A 231 -11.69 -17.36 -15.15
C LYS A 231 -13.18 -17.31 -15.54
N ALA A 232 -14.07 -17.12 -14.58
CA ALA A 232 -15.49 -16.99 -14.83
C ALA A 232 -15.78 -15.73 -15.69
N GLU A 233 -15.16 -14.61 -15.36
CA GLU A 233 -15.28 -13.35 -16.09
C GLU A 233 -14.80 -13.49 -17.55
N TYR A 234 -13.61 -14.12 -17.74
CA TYR A 234 -13.08 -14.38 -19.08
C TYR A 234 -14.03 -15.24 -19.93
N LEU A 235 -14.63 -16.28 -19.34
CA LEU A 235 -15.57 -17.16 -20.06
C LEU A 235 -16.90 -16.47 -20.37
N LEU A 236 -17.45 -15.73 -19.40
CA LEU A 236 -18.74 -15.04 -19.55
C LEU A 236 -18.64 -13.85 -20.50
N ASN A 237 -17.53 -13.13 -20.51
CA ASN A 237 -17.30 -12.01 -21.44
C ASN A 237 -17.21 -12.44 -22.90
N LYS A 238 -17.02 -13.75 -23.21
CA LYS A 238 -17.10 -14.28 -24.58
C LYS A 238 -18.53 -14.38 -25.11
N ILE A 239 -19.53 -14.34 -24.24
CA ILE A 239 -20.94 -14.45 -24.60
C ILE A 239 -21.49 -13.05 -24.78
N SER A 240 -21.61 -12.61 -26.02
CA SER A 240 -22.02 -11.21 -26.36
C SER A 240 -23.38 -10.79 -25.82
N LEU A 241 -24.26 -11.74 -25.49
CA LEU A 241 -25.58 -11.48 -24.92
C LEU A 241 -25.54 -11.14 -23.41
N LEU A 242 -24.48 -11.48 -22.72
CA LEU A 242 -24.33 -11.22 -21.28
C LEU A 242 -23.69 -9.85 -21.02
N PRO A 243 -24.07 -9.19 -19.94
CA PRO A 243 -23.36 -7.98 -19.49
C PRO A 243 -21.89 -8.29 -19.22
N LYS A 244 -21.01 -7.38 -19.61
CA LYS A 244 -19.61 -7.44 -19.17
C LYS A 244 -19.54 -7.39 -17.64
N TYR A 245 -18.51 -8.01 -17.06
CA TYR A 245 -18.29 -8.05 -15.60
C TYR A 245 -19.47 -8.63 -14.80
N LEU A 246 -20.20 -9.57 -15.38
CA LEU A 246 -21.33 -10.23 -14.72
C LEU A 246 -21.01 -10.79 -13.33
N PRO A 247 -19.79 -11.37 -13.05
CA PRO A 247 -19.40 -11.77 -11.71
C PRO A 247 -19.39 -10.61 -10.72
N ASP A 248 -18.92 -9.43 -11.11
CA ASP A 248 -18.92 -8.23 -10.26
C ASP A 248 -20.35 -7.77 -9.94
N ILE A 249 -21.20 -7.77 -10.93
CA ILE A 249 -22.62 -7.42 -10.76
C ILE A 249 -23.28 -8.40 -9.78
N PHE A 250 -23.06 -9.70 -9.96
CA PHE A 250 -23.60 -10.73 -9.09
C PHE A 250 -23.12 -10.59 -7.65
N LEU A 251 -21.80 -10.47 -7.44
CA LEU A 251 -21.21 -10.33 -6.11
C LEU A 251 -21.69 -9.06 -5.39
N TYR A 252 -21.82 -7.95 -6.10
CA TYR A 252 -22.37 -6.73 -5.56
C TYR A 252 -23.80 -6.91 -5.04
N TYR A 253 -24.71 -7.49 -5.85
CA TYR A 253 -26.07 -7.70 -5.41
C TYR A 253 -26.20 -8.79 -4.34
N ALA A 254 -25.43 -9.86 -4.43
CA ALA A 254 -25.38 -10.89 -3.41
C ALA A 254 -24.90 -10.34 -2.07
N SER A 255 -23.92 -9.44 -2.05
CA SER A 255 -23.44 -8.83 -0.81
C SER A 255 -24.49 -8.02 -0.06
N LYS A 256 -25.52 -7.50 -0.76
CA LYS A 256 -26.64 -6.77 -0.14
C LYS A 256 -27.55 -7.66 0.71
N LEU A 257 -27.54 -8.97 0.49
CA LEU A 257 -28.31 -9.92 1.29
C LEU A 257 -27.71 -10.12 2.69
N PHE A 258 -26.47 -9.73 2.88
CA PHE A 258 -25.81 -9.81 4.19
C PHE A 258 -26.07 -8.53 5.01
N PRO A 259 -26.15 -8.64 6.36
CA PRO A 259 -26.34 -7.48 7.23
C PRO A 259 -25.17 -6.49 7.13
N GLN A 260 -25.32 -5.33 7.78
CA GLN A 260 -24.25 -4.34 7.90
C GLN A 260 -23.00 -4.98 8.52
N HIS A 261 -21.87 -4.85 7.85
CA HIS A 261 -20.61 -5.47 8.25
C HIS A 261 -19.74 -4.54 9.11
N LEU A 262 -20.00 -3.23 9.04
CA LEU A 262 -19.27 -2.23 9.80
C LEU A 262 -19.92 -1.95 11.16
N PRO A 263 -19.13 -1.77 12.23
CA PRO A 263 -19.60 -1.29 13.51
C PRO A 263 -20.26 0.10 13.45
N LYS A 264 -21.21 0.32 14.34
CA LYS A 264 -22.01 1.56 14.37
C LYS A 264 -21.15 2.82 14.51
N ARG A 265 -20.16 2.81 15.42
CA ARG A 265 -19.27 3.98 15.61
C ARG A 265 -18.47 4.37 14.38
N LEU A 266 -18.02 3.40 13.58
CA LEU A 266 -17.34 3.69 12.30
C LEU A 266 -18.28 4.39 11.32
N LEU A 267 -19.54 3.99 11.25
CA LEU A 267 -20.55 4.64 10.42
C LEU A 267 -20.91 6.04 10.93
N GLU A 268 -21.02 6.23 12.23
CA GLU A 268 -21.24 7.54 12.86
C GLU A 268 -20.11 8.51 12.53
N TYR A 269 -18.85 8.05 12.57
CA TYR A 269 -17.69 8.89 12.20
C TYR A 269 -17.68 9.22 10.72
N ARG A 270 -17.98 8.26 9.82
CA ARG A 270 -18.17 8.54 8.40
C ARG A 270 -19.25 9.60 8.16
N ASP A 271 -20.36 9.54 8.87
CA ASP A 271 -21.48 10.47 8.70
C ASP A 271 -21.17 11.87 9.25
N THR A 272 -20.29 11.95 10.25
CA THR A 272 -19.91 13.20 10.93
C THR A 272 -18.77 13.93 10.24
N TYR A 273 -17.73 13.20 9.79
CA TYR A 273 -16.47 13.77 9.32
C TYR A 273 -16.21 13.51 7.84
N GLU A 274 -15.65 14.50 7.15
CA GLU A 274 -15.21 14.37 5.76
C GLU A 274 -13.89 13.61 5.65
N HIS A 275 -12.98 13.82 6.60
CA HIS A 275 -11.65 13.26 6.64
C HIS A 275 -11.50 12.31 7.81
N LEU A 276 -11.06 11.09 7.53
CA LEU A 276 -10.89 10.02 8.51
C LEU A 276 -9.46 9.48 8.48
N LEU A 277 -8.89 9.25 9.66
CA LEU A 277 -7.63 8.53 9.82
C LEU A 277 -7.82 7.26 10.66
N ILE A 278 -7.16 6.21 10.24
CA ILE A 278 -6.98 4.97 11.00
C ILE A 278 -5.55 4.99 11.53
N LEU A 279 -5.41 5.29 12.82
CA LEU A 279 -4.11 5.33 13.51
C LEU A 279 -3.87 3.97 14.18
N VAL A 280 -2.89 3.23 13.70
CA VAL A 280 -2.47 1.93 14.24
C VAL A 280 -1.18 2.10 15.03
N THR A 281 -1.25 1.82 16.32
CA THR A 281 -0.11 1.91 17.25
C THR A 281 0.26 0.54 17.79
N ALA A 282 1.48 0.41 18.29
CA ALA A 282 1.97 -0.82 18.87
C ALA A 282 2.86 -0.55 20.10
N ASP A 283 2.77 -1.44 21.08
CA ASP A 283 3.60 -1.46 22.28
C ASP A 283 3.63 -0.09 22.98
N GLU A 284 4.77 0.53 23.18
CA GLU A 284 4.93 1.83 23.85
C GLU A 284 4.24 3.00 23.14
N ALA A 285 4.11 2.93 21.82
CA ALA A 285 3.41 3.95 21.03
C ALA A 285 1.90 4.03 21.36
N ILE A 286 1.31 3.01 21.98
CA ILE A 286 -0.11 2.99 22.34
C ILE A 286 -0.40 4.08 23.40
N ASP A 287 0.38 4.09 24.47
CA ASP A 287 0.15 5.05 25.57
C ASP A 287 0.58 6.47 25.19
N GLU A 288 1.58 6.60 24.31
CA GLU A 288 1.99 7.90 23.76
C GLU A 288 0.89 8.49 22.90
N ALA A 289 0.34 7.72 21.96
CA ALA A 289 -0.78 8.14 21.12
C ALA A 289 -2.03 8.46 21.94
N ARG A 290 -2.36 7.66 22.95
CA ARG A 290 -3.53 7.90 23.81
C ARG A 290 -3.41 9.24 24.54
N ARG A 291 -2.24 9.53 25.13
CA ARG A 291 -2.00 10.82 25.80
C ARG A 291 -2.13 12.00 24.84
N PHE A 292 -1.57 11.89 23.65
CA PHE A 292 -1.70 12.92 22.61
C PHE A 292 -3.18 13.13 22.20
N LEU A 293 -3.91 12.04 21.97
CA LEU A 293 -5.31 12.12 21.56
C LEU A 293 -6.21 12.71 22.65
N GLU A 294 -5.94 12.44 23.92
CA GLU A 294 -6.74 12.97 25.04
C GLU A 294 -6.39 14.43 25.40
N ASN A 295 -5.12 14.80 25.30
CA ASN A 295 -4.65 16.09 25.81
C ASN A 295 -4.49 17.18 24.75
N ASP A 296 -4.21 16.80 23.51
CA ASP A 296 -3.95 17.73 22.42
C ASP A 296 -5.05 17.64 21.35
N TRP A 297 -5.15 16.51 20.63
CA TRP A 297 -6.14 16.33 19.58
C TRP A 297 -7.58 16.51 20.08
N GLY A 298 -7.99 15.81 21.14
CA GLY A 298 -9.36 15.85 21.67
C GLY A 298 -9.79 17.17 22.30
N ARG A 299 -8.87 18.14 22.44
CA ARG A 299 -9.17 19.52 22.87
C ARG A 299 -9.34 20.49 21.72
N THR A 300 -9.04 20.07 20.51
CA THR A 300 -9.25 20.87 19.30
C THR A 300 -10.74 20.84 18.92
N ASP A 301 -11.30 22.00 18.62
CA ASP A 301 -12.70 22.08 18.20
C ASP A 301 -12.90 21.45 16.82
N GLY A 302 -14.02 20.77 16.62
CA GLY A 302 -14.38 20.19 15.30
C GLY A 302 -13.71 18.86 14.97
N VAL A 303 -12.96 18.27 15.90
CA VAL A 303 -12.34 16.96 15.73
C VAL A 303 -13.00 15.91 16.59
N GLY A 304 -12.75 14.64 16.26
CA GLY A 304 -13.15 13.52 17.10
C GLY A 304 -12.16 12.37 17.03
N PHE A 305 -12.15 11.55 18.06
CA PHE A 305 -11.45 10.29 18.05
C PHE A 305 -12.13 9.25 18.94
N PHE A 306 -11.84 7.99 18.69
CA PHE A 306 -12.14 6.93 19.62
C PHE A 306 -11.13 5.78 19.54
N GLU A 307 -10.91 5.17 20.67
CA GLU A 307 -10.16 3.91 20.77
C GLU A 307 -11.06 2.74 20.37
N CYS A 308 -10.59 1.91 19.43
CA CYS A 308 -11.35 0.81 18.86
C CYS A 308 -11.35 -0.40 19.80
N SER A 309 -12.49 -1.07 19.92
CA SER A 309 -12.55 -2.45 20.37
C SER A 309 -11.92 -3.39 19.33
N GLU A 310 -11.58 -4.63 19.70
CA GLU A 310 -11.00 -5.61 18.76
C GLU A 310 -11.83 -5.78 17.47
N ARG A 311 -13.17 -5.84 17.62
CA ARG A 311 -14.07 -5.93 16.47
C ARG A 311 -14.02 -4.70 15.56
N GLU A 312 -13.85 -3.53 16.14
CA GLU A 312 -13.74 -2.27 15.37
C GLU A 312 -12.38 -2.14 14.70
N GLN A 313 -11.30 -2.59 15.35
CA GLN A 313 -9.97 -2.65 14.76
C GLN A 313 -9.96 -3.53 13.50
N GLU A 314 -10.46 -4.76 13.62
CA GLU A 314 -10.57 -5.69 12.49
C GLU A 314 -11.39 -5.07 11.35
N ALA A 315 -12.56 -4.51 11.69
CA ALA A 315 -13.45 -3.92 10.70
C ALA A 315 -12.83 -2.71 9.99
N ALA A 316 -12.15 -1.82 10.73
CA ALA A 316 -11.52 -0.62 10.17
C ALA A 316 -10.38 -0.98 9.19
N LEU A 317 -9.49 -1.88 9.60
CA LEU A 317 -8.37 -2.32 8.75
C LEU A 317 -8.86 -3.05 7.51
N LEU A 318 -9.85 -3.92 7.65
CA LEU A 318 -10.44 -4.65 6.53
C LEU A 318 -11.17 -3.70 5.58
N HIS A 319 -11.86 -2.70 6.10
CA HIS A 319 -12.54 -1.68 5.32
C HIS A 319 -11.55 -0.85 4.49
N ARG A 320 -10.46 -0.39 5.12
CA ARG A 320 -9.39 0.32 4.42
C ARG A 320 -8.76 -0.52 3.31
N PHE A 321 -8.50 -1.81 3.59
CA PHE A 321 -7.99 -2.74 2.58
C PHE A 321 -8.94 -2.88 1.39
N SER A 322 -10.23 -3.05 1.65
CA SER A 322 -11.23 -3.26 0.59
C SER A 322 -11.48 -2.01 -0.26
N ALA A 323 -11.15 -0.82 0.23
CA ALA A 323 -11.34 0.45 -0.47
C ALA A 323 -10.63 0.50 -1.85
N ALA A 324 -9.46 -0.13 -1.96
CA ALA A 324 -8.67 -0.15 -3.21
C ALA A 324 -9.45 -0.67 -4.44
N GLY A 325 -10.39 -1.59 -4.25
CA GLY A 325 -11.21 -2.15 -5.34
C GLY A 325 -12.54 -1.42 -5.59
N ALA A 326 -12.91 -0.46 -4.74
CA ALA A 326 -14.25 0.12 -4.76
C ALA A 326 -14.53 0.94 -6.02
N GLY A 327 -13.55 1.74 -6.49
CA GLY A 327 -13.69 2.55 -7.69
C GLY A 327 -13.85 1.70 -8.96
N ILE A 328 -13.04 0.64 -9.09
CA ILE A 328 -13.14 -0.31 -10.21
C ILE A 328 -14.51 -1.01 -10.21
N ARG A 329 -14.97 -1.45 -9.04
CA ARG A 329 -16.29 -2.06 -8.92
C ARG A 329 -17.41 -1.07 -9.26
N TYR A 330 -17.29 0.17 -8.82
CA TYR A 330 -18.23 1.23 -9.21
C TYR A 330 -18.29 1.36 -10.73
N GLN A 331 -17.17 1.50 -11.41
CA GLN A 331 -17.08 1.63 -12.85
C GLN A 331 -17.65 0.39 -13.56
N ASN A 332 -17.31 -0.83 -13.13
CA ASN A 332 -17.82 -2.07 -13.70
C ASN A 332 -19.36 -2.17 -13.65
N LEU A 333 -19.98 -1.60 -12.61
CA LEU A 333 -21.45 -1.54 -12.49
C LEU A 333 -22.10 -0.42 -13.33
N HIS A 334 -21.34 0.63 -13.67
CA HIS A 334 -21.86 1.85 -14.31
C HIS A 334 -21.23 2.12 -15.69
N GLN A 335 -20.70 1.11 -16.40
CA GLN A 335 -19.99 1.23 -17.68
C GLN A 335 -20.71 2.02 -18.77
N ARG A 336 -22.06 2.04 -18.72
CA ARG A 336 -22.87 2.77 -19.71
C ARG A 336 -22.86 4.28 -19.49
N THR A 337 -22.53 4.72 -18.29
CA THR A 337 -22.61 6.13 -17.85
C THR A 337 -21.28 6.71 -17.41
N THR A 338 -20.23 5.88 -17.32
CA THR A 338 -18.91 6.29 -16.86
C THR A 338 -17.81 5.88 -17.84
N GLU A 339 -16.72 6.63 -17.84
CA GLU A 339 -15.45 6.26 -18.47
C GLU A 339 -14.65 5.28 -17.58
N GLU A 340 -13.47 4.86 -18.06
CA GLU A 340 -12.55 4.05 -17.29
C GLU A 340 -12.05 4.80 -16.07
N VAL A 341 -11.66 4.06 -15.03
CA VAL A 341 -11.09 4.63 -13.80
C VAL A 341 -9.75 5.28 -14.10
N LEU A 342 -9.58 6.52 -13.66
CA LEU A 342 -8.27 7.17 -13.56
C LEU A 342 -7.74 6.97 -12.14
N SER A 343 -6.70 6.15 -12.02
CA SER A 343 -6.00 5.94 -10.75
C SER A 343 -4.65 6.66 -10.78
N LEU A 344 -4.42 7.53 -9.80
CA LEU A 344 -3.17 8.25 -9.61
C LEU A 344 -2.56 7.88 -8.27
N ASP A 345 -1.34 7.36 -8.32
CA ASP A 345 -0.55 6.96 -7.17
C ASP A 345 0.55 8.01 -6.98
N VAL A 346 0.41 8.85 -5.95
CA VAL A 346 1.12 10.13 -5.83
C VAL A 346 1.89 10.21 -4.52
N ALA A 347 3.16 10.57 -4.60
CA ALA A 347 3.97 10.99 -3.46
C ALA A 347 4.14 12.52 -3.50
N LEU A 348 3.53 13.22 -2.55
CA LEU A 348 3.70 14.66 -2.37
C LEU A 348 5.02 14.98 -1.65
N LEU A 349 5.49 16.22 -1.78
CA LEU A 349 6.64 16.69 -1.01
C LEU A 349 6.37 16.54 0.50
N SER A 350 7.41 16.28 1.28
CA SER A 350 7.28 16.22 2.73
C SER A 350 6.80 17.55 3.32
N SER A 351 7.24 18.66 2.72
CA SER A 351 6.89 20.03 3.09
C SER A 351 5.52 20.51 2.61
N ASP A 352 4.86 19.75 1.69
CA ASP A 352 3.60 20.21 1.06
C ASP A 352 2.46 20.29 2.09
N PRO A 353 1.93 21.50 2.40
CA PRO A 353 0.81 21.65 3.32
C PRO A 353 -0.54 21.32 2.65
N GLU A 354 -0.61 21.41 1.31
CA GLU A 354 -1.83 21.17 0.53
C GLU A 354 -1.95 19.69 0.15
N TRP A 355 -2.04 18.82 1.15
CA TRP A 355 -2.10 17.39 0.93
C TRP A 355 -3.43 16.89 0.34
N ILE A 356 -4.48 17.69 0.41
CA ILE A 356 -5.74 17.46 -0.32
C ILE A 356 -5.67 18.18 -1.67
N GLU A 357 -6.05 17.49 -2.73
CA GLU A 357 -6.14 18.08 -4.05
C GLU A 357 -7.40 18.96 -4.16
N ASP A 358 -7.23 20.28 -4.15
CA ASP A 358 -8.28 21.23 -4.56
C ASP A 358 -8.31 21.32 -6.09
N LEU A 359 -9.14 20.48 -6.70
CA LEU A 359 -9.21 20.37 -8.15
C LEU A 359 -10.09 21.48 -8.74
N PRO A 360 -9.63 22.18 -9.79
CA PRO A 360 -10.41 23.22 -10.44
C PRO A 360 -11.68 22.66 -11.12
N GLU A 361 -12.69 23.50 -11.31
CA GLU A 361 -13.99 23.13 -11.88
C GLU A 361 -13.88 22.41 -13.23
N GLU A 362 -12.91 22.77 -14.05
CA GLU A 362 -12.66 22.14 -15.35
C GLU A 362 -12.32 20.62 -15.22
N LEU A 363 -11.73 20.21 -14.09
CA LEU A 363 -11.44 18.80 -13.79
C LEU A 363 -12.60 18.10 -13.05
N THR A 364 -13.36 18.85 -12.24
CA THR A 364 -14.41 18.25 -11.40
C THR A 364 -15.80 18.22 -12.04
N ARG A 365 -16.07 19.02 -13.07
CA ARG A 365 -17.39 19.16 -13.72
C ARG A 365 -18.03 17.84 -14.11
N ASP A 366 -17.24 16.94 -14.71
CA ASP A 366 -17.71 15.64 -15.19
C ASP A 366 -17.30 14.48 -14.28
N MET A 367 -16.70 14.79 -13.13
CA MET A 367 -16.32 13.81 -12.13
C MET A 367 -17.56 13.32 -11.37
N VAL A 368 -17.73 12.02 -11.28
CA VAL A 368 -18.85 11.38 -10.58
C VAL A 368 -18.40 10.66 -9.30
N LEU A 369 -17.09 10.42 -9.16
CA LEU A 369 -16.52 9.80 -7.98
C LEU A 369 -15.09 10.29 -7.79
N ASP A 370 -14.81 10.78 -6.58
CA ASP A 370 -13.49 11.20 -6.10
C ASP A 370 -13.16 10.42 -4.83
N LEU A 371 -12.28 9.43 -4.97
CA LEU A 371 -11.81 8.61 -3.86
C LEU A 371 -10.37 8.94 -3.56
N SER A 372 -10.12 9.45 -2.36
CA SER A 372 -8.78 9.72 -1.86
C SER A 372 -8.51 8.92 -0.59
N TYR A 373 -7.45 8.13 -0.61
CA TYR A 373 -6.96 7.35 0.52
C TYR A 373 -5.45 7.16 0.39
N GLY A 374 -4.76 6.85 1.49
CA GLY A 374 -3.31 6.67 1.40
C GLY A 374 -2.60 6.61 2.74
N HIS A 375 -1.27 6.56 2.65
CA HIS A 375 -0.33 6.49 3.76
C HIS A 375 -0.01 7.90 4.25
N TYR A 376 -0.78 8.38 5.22
CA TYR A 376 -0.85 9.79 5.57
C TYR A 376 0.50 10.38 6.02
N LEU A 377 1.24 9.70 6.92
CA LEU A 377 2.47 10.29 7.46
C LEU A 377 3.57 10.50 6.41
N CYS A 378 3.65 9.66 5.39
CA CYS A 378 4.63 9.82 4.32
C CYS A 378 4.10 10.58 3.09
N HIS A 379 2.87 11.08 3.13
CA HIS A 379 2.22 11.81 2.04
C HIS A 379 2.17 11.02 0.71
N VAL A 380 1.88 9.73 0.80
CA VAL A 380 1.63 8.89 -0.39
C VAL A 380 0.13 8.61 -0.47
N PHE A 381 -0.50 9.07 -1.55
CA PHE A 381 -1.93 8.99 -1.75
C PHE A 381 -2.28 8.19 -3.00
N HIS A 382 -3.36 7.42 -2.88
CA HIS A 382 -3.97 6.66 -3.96
C HIS A 382 -5.29 7.34 -4.31
N ASN A 383 -5.28 8.15 -5.36
CA ASN A 383 -6.44 8.86 -5.81
C ASN A 383 -7.13 8.10 -6.95
N VAL A 384 -8.43 7.90 -6.84
CA VAL A 384 -9.22 7.15 -7.82
C VAL A 384 -10.40 8.00 -8.27
N TYR A 385 -10.37 8.39 -9.53
CA TYR A 385 -11.37 9.26 -10.12
C TYR A 385 -12.20 8.51 -11.17
N VAL A 386 -13.50 8.75 -11.18
CA VAL A 386 -14.39 8.24 -12.21
C VAL A 386 -15.15 9.39 -12.83
N PHE A 387 -15.20 9.44 -14.15
CA PHE A 387 -15.82 10.52 -14.92
C PHE A 387 -17.03 10.02 -15.69
N ARG A 388 -17.91 10.95 -16.07
CA ARG A 388 -19.07 10.68 -16.94
C ARG A 388 -18.63 10.20 -18.30
N LYS A 389 -19.47 9.39 -18.91
CA LYS A 389 -19.25 8.90 -20.29
C LYS A 389 -19.20 10.07 -21.27
N GLY A 390 -18.19 10.07 -22.15
CA GLY A 390 -17.93 11.14 -23.11
C GLY A 390 -16.86 12.15 -22.65
N THR A 391 -16.37 12.05 -21.42
CA THR A 391 -15.24 12.87 -20.93
C THR A 391 -13.96 12.50 -21.66
N ASN A 392 -13.18 13.49 -22.08
CA ASN A 392 -11.86 13.25 -22.67
C ASN A 392 -10.83 12.89 -21.56
N MET A 393 -10.66 11.60 -21.31
CA MET A 393 -9.81 11.10 -20.24
C MET A 393 -8.32 11.41 -20.44
N GLU A 394 -7.85 11.52 -21.68
CA GLU A 394 -6.47 11.88 -21.99
C GLU A 394 -6.17 13.32 -21.56
N THR A 395 -7.08 14.25 -21.91
CA THR A 395 -6.96 15.65 -21.47
C THR A 395 -6.99 15.76 -19.95
N ILE A 396 -7.94 15.09 -19.29
CA ILE A 396 -8.05 15.10 -17.82
C ILE A 396 -6.75 14.59 -17.19
N LYS A 397 -6.27 13.43 -17.64
CA LYS A 397 -5.01 12.84 -17.14
C LYS A 397 -3.84 13.80 -17.32
N THR A 398 -3.68 14.40 -18.49
CA THR A 398 -2.59 15.35 -18.77
C THR A 398 -2.63 16.53 -17.81
N LEU A 399 -3.79 17.18 -17.65
CA LEU A 399 -3.94 18.32 -16.75
C LEU A 399 -3.64 17.96 -15.28
N MET A 400 -4.11 16.79 -14.83
CA MET A 400 -3.80 16.32 -13.47
C MET A 400 -2.30 16.06 -13.27
N LEU A 401 -1.64 15.43 -14.23
CA LEU A 401 -0.20 15.15 -14.15
C LEU A 401 0.63 16.44 -14.22
N GLU A 402 0.24 17.41 -15.03
CA GLU A 402 0.89 18.73 -15.09
C GLU A 402 0.76 19.47 -13.75
N ARG A 403 -0.42 19.44 -13.13
CA ARG A 403 -0.66 20.01 -11.79
C ARG A 403 0.22 19.35 -10.74
N LEU A 404 0.27 18.03 -10.67
CA LEU A 404 1.12 17.28 -9.74
C LEU A 404 2.61 17.59 -9.97
N THR A 405 3.03 17.67 -11.23
CA THR A 405 4.40 18.01 -11.60
C THR A 405 4.78 19.42 -11.11
N SER A 406 3.89 20.40 -11.28
CA SER A 406 4.13 21.77 -10.84
C SER A 406 4.30 21.90 -9.33
N ARG A 407 3.73 20.99 -8.55
CA ARG A 407 3.89 20.87 -7.09
C ARG A 407 5.10 20.02 -6.68
N GLY A 408 5.91 19.54 -7.61
CA GLY A 408 7.07 18.68 -7.32
C GLY A 408 6.73 17.24 -6.91
N ALA A 409 5.46 16.83 -6.97
CA ALA A 409 5.03 15.49 -6.66
C ALA A 409 5.69 14.44 -7.57
N LYS A 410 5.82 13.19 -7.08
CA LYS A 410 6.31 12.05 -7.84
C LYS A 410 5.19 11.03 -8.06
N PHE A 411 5.15 10.52 -9.28
CA PHE A 411 4.16 9.51 -9.67
C PHE A 411 4.74 8.62 -10.79
N PRO A 412 4.40 7.33 -10.80
CA PRO A 412 3.74 6.60 -9.72
C PRO A 412 4.61 6.55 -8.45
N ALA A 413 3.97 6.55 -7.28
CA ALA A 413 4.67 6.54 -6.00
C ALA A 413 5.10 5.15 -5.55
N GLU A 414 4.23 4.15 -5.69
CA GLU A 414 4.43 2.79 -5.16
C GLU A 414 4.15 1.67 -6.17
N HIS A 415 3.48 1.97 -7.29
CA HIS A 415 3.07 0.99 -8.28
C HIS A 415 3.56 1.37 -9.68
N ASN A 416 3.77 0.33 -10.53
CA ASN A 416 4.06 0.52 -11.95
C ASN A 416 5.31 1.37 -12.23
N VAL A 417 6.44 1.00 -11.61
CA VAL A 417 7.74 1.50 -12.02
C VAL A 417 8.13 0.82 -13.33
N GLY A 418 8.29 1.58 -14.36
CA GLY A 418 8.73 1.10 -15.66
C GLY A 418 9.11 2.24 -16.57
#